data_f9c8df2005e599df212924f16f6d9eea
#
_entry.id   f9c8df2005e599df212924f16f6d9eea
#
_cell.length_a   1.000
_cell.length_b   1.000
_cell.length_c   1.000
_cell.angle_alpha   90.00
_cell.angle_beta   90.00
_cell.angle_gamma   90.00
#
_symmetry.space_group_name_H-M   'P 1'
#
loop_
_entity.id
_entity.type
_entity.pdbx_description
1 polymer ?
#
loop_
_entity_poly.entity_id
_entity_poly.type
_entity_poly.pdbx_seq_one_letter_code
_entity_poly.pdbx_strand_id
1 'polypeptide(L)'
;MRVQEKAPGKLYLAGEYAVVEAGYPALIAAMDQYITVTAEKSESGRLYSSQNPSLVLAWKRESGQLSFSMKHPYASIESAMRTAETYAVEQGCSAQGHYHLSVDSELDHAETGTKYGLGSSGAVTVAVIKSLLAYYGLSKHPLVIYKLAVLAQMKLEMTGSFGDIAASSFGGVIAYSSVNRTWLSQAMARQSIKELVDSEWKNLEIRAVQLPMSIQLMVGWTGASASTDQLVQHFLKIASFYKNFHRPWAWSSRHPC
;
A
#
# COMPACT_ATOMS: atom_id res chain seq x y z
N MET A 1 15.92 -6.52 20.39
CA MET A 1 15.18 -7.13 19.28
C MET A 1 15.24 -6.17 18.10
N ARG A 2 15.68 -6.66 16.94
CA ARG A 2 15.75 -5.90 15.70
C ARG A 2 15.17 -6.74 14.57
N VAL A 3 14.30 -6.18 13.77
CA VAL A 3 13.69 -6.82 12.61
C VAL A 3 13.81 -5.91 11.39
N GLN A 4 13.97 -6.49 10.22
CA GLN A 4 14.07 -5.76 8.97
C GLN A 4 13.18 -6.45 7.92
N GLU A 5 12.37 -5.66 7.25
CA GLU A 5 11.47 -6.12 6.19
C GLU A 5 11.51 -5.15 5.01
N LYS A 6 11.20 -5.67 3.83
CA LYS A 6 11.17 -4.87 2.61
C LYS A 6 9.88 -5.07 1.83
N ALA A 7 9.49 -4.03 1.08
CA ALA A 7 8.38 -4.07 0.15
C ALA A 7 8.79 -3.46 -1.20
N PRO A 8 8.46 -4.12 -2.32
CA PRO A 8 8.84 -3.66 -3.64
C PRO A 8 7.98 -2.47 -4.09
N GLY A 9 8.52 -1.68 -5.01
CA GLY A 9 7.73 -0.79 -5.85
C GLY A 9 6.85 -1.56 -6.82
N LYS A 10 6.06 -0.86 -7.62
CA LYS A 10 5.11 -1.44 -8.58
C LYS A 10 5.11 -0.74 -9.94
N LEU A 11 4.70 -1.48 -10.97
CA LEU A 11 4.35 -0.95 -12.27
C LEU A 11 3.06 -1.59 -12.78
N TYR A 12 2.10 -0.78 -13.24
CA TYR A 12 0.93 -1.31 -13.94
C TYR A 12 1.32 -1.73 -15.35
N LEU A 13 0.96 -2.95 -15.72
CA LEU A 13 1.14 -3.48 -17.08
C LEU A 13 -0.13 -3.26 -17.92
N ALA A 14 -1.30 -3.32 -17.29
CA ALA A 14 -2.60 -3.08 -17.92
C ALA A 14 -3.66 -2.73 -16.87
N GLY A 15 -4.71 -2.01 -17.27
CA GLY A 15 -5.90 -1.77 -16.45
C GLY A 15 -5.75 -0.68 -15.39
N GLU A 16 -4.70 0.13 -15.40
CA GLU A 16 -4.37 1.14 -14.38
C GLU A 16 -5.53 2.08 -14.03
N TYR A 17 -6.32 2.48 -15.04
CA TYR A 17 -7.45 3.40 -14.82
C TYR A 17 -8.77 2.66 -14.58
N ALA A 18 -8.98 1.51 -15.22
CA ALA A 18 -10.20 0.74 -15.06
C ALA A 18 -10.37 0.17 -13.65
N VAL A 19 -9.26 -0.23 -13.01
CA VAL A 19 -9.21 -0.83 -11.67
C VAL A 19 -9.66 0.12 -10.55
N VAL A 20 -9.80 1.41 -10.82
CA VAL A 20 -10.37 2.39 -9.87
C VAL A 20 -11.85 2.08 -9.60
N GLU A 21 -12.56 1.55 -10.58
CA GLU A 21 -13.91 1.02 -10.39
C GLU A 21 -13.85 -0.44 -9.90
N ALA A 22 -14.53 -0.73 -8.79
CA ALA A 22 -14.54 -2.07 -8.20
C ALA A 22 -15.07 -3.13 -9.17
N GLY A 23 -14.36 -4.25 -9.30
CA GLY A 23 -14.71 -5.36 -10.21
C GLY A 23 -14.00 -5.32 -11.56
N TYR A 24 -13.28 -4.23 -11.91
CA TYR A 24 -12.43 -4.21 -13.10
C TYR A 24 -11.01 -4.65 -12.74
N PRO A 25 -10.39 -5.56 -13.52
CA PRO A 25 -9.07 -6.07 -13.21
C PRO A 25 -7.95 -5.17 -13.74
N ALA A 26 -6.80 -5.22 -13.06
CA ALA A 26 -5.52 -4.74 -13.56
C ALA A 26 -4.47 -5.83 -13.49
N LEU A 27 -3.45 -5.74 -14.35
CA LEU A 27 -2.23 -6.52 -14.27
C LEU A 27 -1.12 -5.64 -13.74
N ILE A 28 -0.50 -6.03 -12.63
CA ILE A 28 0.49 -5.21 -11.92
C ILE A 28 1.73 -6.06 -11.64
N ALA A 29 2.90 -5.51 -11.92
CA ALA A 29 4.18 -6.12 -11.59
C ALA A 29 4.82 -5.44 -10.38
N ALA A 30 5.32 -6.23 -9.44
CA ALA A 30 6.25 -5.76 -8.42
C ALA A 30 7.63 -5.58 -9.05
N MET A 31 8.32 -4.51 -8.65
CA MET A 31 9.64 -4.15 -9.17
C MET A 31 10.73 -4.59 -8.18
N ASP A 32 11.95 -4.69 -8.64
CA ASP A 32 13.12 -5.07 -7.83
C ASP A 32 13.82 -3.89 -7.13
N GLN A 33 13.16 -2.75 -7.05
CA GLN A 33 13.48 -1.66 -6.15
C GLN A 33 12.58 -1.70 -4.93
N TYR A 34 13.16 -1.46 -3.75
CA TYR A 34 12.48 -1.72 -2.48
C TYR A 34 12.47 -0.49 -1.57
N ILE A 35 11.49 -0.46 -0.69
CA ILE A 35 11.56 0.26 0.56
C ILE A 35 11.88 -0.75 1.66
N THR A 36 12.95 -0.50 2.39
CA THR A 36 13.40 -1.33 3.51
C THR A 36 13.08 -0.62 4.82
N VAL A 37 12.42 -1.31 5.74
CA VAL A 37 12.09 -0.78 7.07
C VAL A 37 12.69 -1.66 8.14
N THR A 38 13.44 -1.03 9.05
CA THR A 38 13.99 -1.66 10.25
C THR A 38 13.26 -1.14 11.48
N ALA A 39 12.73 -2.04 12.30
CA ALA A 39 12.21 -1.72 13.63
C ALA A 39 13.15 -2.33 14.70
N GLU A 40 13.64 -1.50 15.59
CA GLU A 40 14.57 -1.89 16.64
C GLU A 40 14.08 -1.43 18.01
N LYS A 41 14.00 -2.37 18.98
CA LYS A 41 13.59 -2.07 20.35
C LYS A 41 14.46 -0.98 20.96
N SER A 42 13.84 0.02 21.59
CA SER A 42 14.51 1.15 22.20
C SER A 42 13.76 1.64 23.44
N GLU A 43 14.39 2.47 24.24
CA GLU A 43 13.77 3.16 25.37
C GLU A 43 13.02 4.43 24.95
N SER A 44 13.27 4.94 23.74
CA SER A 44 12.60 6.12 23.17
C SER A 44 12.09 5.84 21.76
N GLY A 45 11.02 6.50 21.35
CA GLY A 45 10.48 6.39 20.00
C GLY A 45 11.18 7.35 19.04
N ARG A 46 11.70 6.82 17.91
CA ARG A 46 12.29 7.64 16.84
C ARG A 46 11.93 7.09 15.48
N LEU A 47 11.79 7.99 14.51
CA LEU A 47 11.59 7.67 13.10
C LEU A 47 12.67 8.38 12.27
N TYR A 48 13.35 7.62 11.42
CA TYR A 48 14.33 8.08 10.45
C TYR A 48 13.88 7.73 9.04
N SER A 49 14.19 8.58 8.08
CA SER A 49 13.98 8.30 6.66
C SER A 49 15.18 8.75 5.84
N SER A 50 15.67 7.89 4.95
CA SER A 50 16.74 8.23 4.00
C SER A 50 16.34 9.34 3.02
N GLN A 51 15.06 9.59 2.81
CA GLN A 51 14.57 10.71 1.99
C GLN A 51 14.79 12.08 2.63
N ASN A 52 14.93 12.14 3.95
CA ASN A 52 15.28 13.36 4.68
C ASN A 52 16.16 13.03 5.89
N PRO A 53 17.46 12.77 5.68
CA PRO A 53 18.37 12.28 6.73
C PRO A 53 18.55 13.25 7.88
N SER A 54 18.32 14.55 7.67
CA SER A 54 18.41 15.57 8.72
C SER A 54 17.19 15.61 9.64
N LEU A 55 16.07 14.99 9.25
CA LEU A 55 14.83 14.99 10.04
C LEU A 55 14.71 13.71 10.85
N VAL A 56 14.98 13.80 12.16
CA VAL A 56 14.70 12.75 13.12
C VAL A 56 13.44 13.11 13.87
N LEU A 57 12.40 12.28 13.74
CA LEU A 57 11.13 12.50 14.44
C LEU A 57 11.09 11.69 15.73
N ALA A 58 10.94 12.38 16.85
CA ALA A 58 10.64 11.72 18.11
C ALA A 58 9.14 11.43 18.23
N TRP A 59 8.82 10.26 18.75
CA TRP A 59 7.47 9.89 19.10
C TRP A 59 7.41 9.27 20.50
N LYS A 60 6.29 9.39 21.15
CA LYS A 60 6.03 8.88 22.50
C LYS A 60 4.66 8.23 22.59
N ARG A 61 4.35 7.64 23.72
CA ARG A 61 3.01 7.12 24.01
C ARG A 61 2.27 8.11 24.90
N GLU A 62 1.10 8.54 24.44
CA GLU A 62 0.16 9.34 25.22
C GLU A 62 -1.12 8.53 25.35
N SER A 63 -1.53 8.24 26.58
CA SER A 63 -2.70 7.38 26.87
C SER A 63 -2.65 6.01 26.13
N GLY A 64 -1.45 5.44 25.97
CA GLY A 64 -1.24 4.19 25.24
C GLY A 64 -1.17 4.31 23.72
N GLN A 65 -1.48 5.49 23.16
CA GLN A 65 -1.41 5.75 21.72
C GLN A 65 -0.10 6.40 21.30
N LEU A 66 0.31 6.14 20.08
CA LEU A 66 1.49 6.73 19.47
C LEU A 66 1.23 8.22 19.16
N SER A 67 2.12 9.11 19.60
CA SER A 67 2.04 10.56 19.39
C SER A 67 3.39 11.11 18.93
N PHE A 68 3.39 11.85 17.81
CA PHE A 68 4.58 12.54 17.32
C PHE A 68 4.69 13.94 17.93
N SER A 69 5.92 14.38 18.19
CA SER A 69 6.22 15.66 18.86
C SER A 69 5.96 16.89 18.00
N MET A 70 5.81 16.73 16.68
CA MET A 70 5.61 17.81 15.72
C MET A 70 4.90 17.34 14.46
N LYS A 71 4.34 18.29 13.67
CA LYS A 71 3.86 18.01 12.31
C LYS A 71 5.00 17.55 11.42
N HIS A 72 4.74 16.56 10.58
CA HIS A 72 5.74 15.97 9.70
C HIS A 72 5.13 15.46 8.37
N PRO A 73 5.93 15.24 7.32
CA PRO A 73 5.45 14.82 6.01
C PRO A 73 5.16 13.30 5.89
N TYR A 74 5.34 12.52 6.95
CA TYR A 74 5.29 11.06 6.92
C TYR A 74 3.96 10.49 7.41
N ALA A 75 2.84 11.07 6.96
CA ALA A 75 1.50 10.65 7.37
C ALA A 75 1.23 9.15 7.07
N SER A 76 1.70 8.63 5.92
CA SER A 76 1.54 7.22 5.57
C SER A 76 2.29 6.28 6.52
N ILE A 77 3.48 6.67 6.98
CA ILE A 77 4.26 5.91 7.96
C ILE A 77 3.54 5.92 9.31
N GLU A 78 3.13 7.10 9.79
CA GLU A 78 2.39 7.22 11.05
C GLU A 78 1.11 6.40 11.03
N SER A 79 0.30 6.50 9.97
CA SER A 79 -0.94 5.74 9.86
C SER A 79 -0.69 4.23 9.83
N ALA A 80 0.37 3.78 9.13
CA ALA A 80 0.78 2.38 9.12
C ALA A 80 1.22 1.90 10.51
N MET A 81 2.04 2.69 11.24
CA MET A 81 2.44 2.39 12.62
C MET A 81 1.23 2.23 13.54
N ARG A 82 0.32 3.22 13.54
CA ARG A 82 -0.91 3.18 14.35
C ARG A 82 -1.79 1.98 14.01
N THR A 83 -1.95 1.66 12.73
CA THR A 83 -2.79 0.54 12.28
C THR A 83 -2.18 -0.80 12.67
N ALA A 84 -0.86 -0.98 12.50
CA ALA A 84 -0.17 -2.20 12.91
C ALA A 84 -0.21 -2.41 14.43
N GLU A 85 -0.02 -1.35 15.23
CA GLU A 85 -0.09 -1.43 16.69
C GLU A 85 -1.50 -1.71 17.19
N THR A 86 -2.52 -1.07 16.62
CA THR A 86 -3.92 -1.37 16.97
C THR A 86 -4.23 -2.84 16.69
N TYR A 87 -3.84 -3.35 15.52
CA TYR A 87 -4.01 -4.75 15.19
C TYR A 87 -3.23 -5.67 16.15
N ALA A 88 -1.99 -5.31 16.51
CA ALA A 88 -1.20 -6.08 17.46
C ALA A 88 -1.88 -6.17 18.84
N VAL A 89 -2.42 -5.05 19.34
CA VAL A 89 -3.18 -5.03 20.61
C VAL A 89 -4.45 -5.89 20.51
N GLU A 90 -5.19 -5.80 19.42
CA GLU A 90 -6.38 -6.63 19.18
C GLU A 90 -6.06 -8.12 19.03
N GLN A 91 -4.80 -8.48 18.70
CA GLN A 91 -4.27 -9.84 18.71
C GLN A 91 -3.69 -10.26 20.08
N GLY A 92 -3.81 -9.43 21.11
CA GLY A 92 -3.32 -9.71 22.47
C GLY A 92 -1.85 -9.38 22.72
N CYS A 93 -1.19 -8.68 21.79
CA CYS A 93 0.19 -8.23 22.00
C CYS A 93 0.23 -6.98 22.89
N SER A 94 1.30 -6.85 23.70
CA SER A 94 1.58 -5.60 24.41
C SER A 94 2.30 -4.61 23.50
N ALA A 95 1.67 -3.48 23.19
CA ALA A 95 2.26 -2.39 22.40
C ALA A 95 2.72 -1.22 23.29
N GLN A 96 3.28 -1.48 24.48
CA GLN A 96 3.69 -0.43 25.43
C GLN A 96 5.15 0.02 25.27
N GLY A 97 5.99 -0.77 24.62
CA GLY A 97 7.40 -0.45 24.41
C GLY A 97 7.61 0.61 23.31
N HIS A 98 8.84 1.13 23.25
CA HIS A 98 9.26 2.01 22.17
C HIS A 98 10.21 1.26 21.22
N TYR A 99 10.30 1.78 20.00
CA TYR A 99 11.25 1.32 18.98
C TYR A 99 11.73 2.47 18.12
N HIS A 100 12.89 2.30 17.55
CA HIS A 100 13.35 3.11 16.43
C HIS A 100 12.85 2.48 15.14
N LEU A 101 12.30 3.31 14.26
CA LEU A 101 11.91 2.90 12.91
C LEU A 101 12.80 3.63 11.91
N SER A 102 13.55 2.87 11.10
CA SER A 102 14.38 3.40 10.02
C SER A 102 13.80 2.97 8.67
N VAL A 103 13.66 3.93 7.77
CA VAL A 103 13.08 3.74 6.42
C VAL A 103 14.11 4.11 5.39
N ASP A 104 14.52 3.15 4.55
CA ASP A 104 15.41 3.34 3.42
C ASP A 104 14.66 3.09 2.10
N SER A 105 14.83 4.00 1.12
CA SER A 105 14.12 3.97 -0.16
C SER A 105 15.10 3.82 -1.32
N GLU A 106 14.87 2.81 -2.16
CA GLU A 106 15.48 2.65 -3.49
C GLU A 106 14.56 3.17 -4.61
N LEU A 107 13.38 3.74 -4.26
CA LEU A 107 12.35 4.18 -5.22
C LEU A 107 12.54 5.62 -5.69
N ASP A 108 13.65 6.23 -5.31
CA ASP A 108 14.03 7.59 -5.68
C ASP A 108 15.43 7.58 -6.29
N HIS A 109 15.67 8.48 -7.25
CA HIS A 109 16.99 8.63 -7.85
C HIS A 109 18.00 9.13 -6.81
N ALA A 110 19.08 8.38 -6.59
CA ALA A 110 20.01 8.60 -5.49
C ALA A 110 20.65 10.00 -5.44
N GLU A 111 20.94 10.59 -6.61
CA GLU A 111 21.60 11.89 -6.70
C GLU A 111 20.63 13.08 -6.64
N THR A 112 19.43 12.93 -7.23
CA THR A 112 18.48 14.04 -7.38
C THR A 112 17.30 13.99 -6.42
N GLY A 113 17.09 12.87 -5.74
CA GLY A 113 15.88 12.62 -4.92
C GLY A 113 14.58 12.55 -5.73
N THR A 114 14.67 12.53 -7.07
CA THR A 114 13.49 12.48 -7.96
C THR A 114 12.86 11.10 -7.89
N LYS A 115 11.56 11.05 -7.64
CA LYS A 115 10.81 9.77 -7.56
C LYS A 115 10.72 9.11 -8.93
N TYR A 116 10.98 7.81 -8.99
CA TYR A 116 10.77 7.01 -10.21
C TYR A 116 9.30 6.82 -10.61
N GLY A 117 8.35 7.08 -9.71
CA GLY A 117 6.93 6.84 -9.96
C GLY A 117 6.49 5.39 -9.71
N LEU A 118 7.30 4.64 -8.99
CA LEU A 118 7.09 3.22 -8.69
C LEU A 118 6.18 2.96 -7.47
N GLY A 119 5.35 3.92 -7.05
CA GLY A 119 4.37 3.71 -5.97
C GLY A 119 4.96 3.71 -4.56
N SER A 120 5.89 4.64 -4.28
CA SER A 120 6.59 4.72 -2.98
C SER A 120 5.66 4.84 -1.76
N SER A 121 4.51 5.50 -1.88
CA SER A 121 3.53 5.63 -0.78
C SER A 121 2.93 4.28 -0.37
N GLY A 122 2.53 3.44 -1.35
CA GLY A 122 2.05 2.09 -1.08
C GLY A 122 3.17 1.20 -0.51
N ALA A 123 4.36 1.24 -1.13
CA ALA A 123 5.49 0.42 -0.71
C ALA A 123 5.96 0.74 0.73
N VAL A 124 6.03 2.02 1.13
CA VAL A 124 6.42 2.39 2.51
C VAL A 124 5.38 1.94 3.52
N THR A 125 4.09 2.09 3.21
CA THR A 125 3.00 1.62 4.09
C THR A 125 3.11 0.11 4.31
N VAL A 126 3.32 -0.66 3.24
CA VAL A 126 3.47 -2.13 3.29
C VAL A 126 4.73 -2.52 4.07
N ALA A 127 5.88 -1.88 3.82
CA ALA A 127 7.12 -2.20 4.51
C ALA A 127 7.04 -1.92 6.03
N VAL A 128 6.40 -0.82 6.44
CA VAL A 128 6.15 -0.50 7.86
C VAL A 128 5.24 -1.56 8.50
N ILE A 129 4.12 -1.91 7.87
CA ILE A 129 3.21 -2.96 8.37
C ILE A 129 3.98 -4.28 8.52
N LYS A 130 4.70 -4.74 7.49
CA LYS A 130 5.51 -5.97 7.55
C LYS A 130 6.50 -5.97 8.70
N SER A 131 7.25 -4.86 8.85
CA SER A 131 8.26 -4.72 9.90
C SER A 131 7.63 -4.78 11.30
N LEU A 132 6.49 -4.12 11.52
CA LEU A 132 5.83 -4.12 12.82
C LEU A 132 5.11 -5.45 13.12
N LEU A 133 4.52 -6.11 12.12
CA LEU A 133 4.01 -7.47 12.32
C LEU A 133 5.14 -8.43 12.74
N ALA A 134 6.30 -8.36 12.07
CA ALA A 134 7.48 -9.14 12.47
C ALA A 134 7.97 -8.76 13.88
N TYR A 135 7.98 -7.47 14.22
CA TYR A 135 8.37 -6.97 15.53
C TYR A 135 7.47 -7.50 16.65
N TYR A 136 6.16 -7.61 16.41
CA TYR A 136 5.20 -8.18 17.37
C TYR A 136 5.03 -9.70 17.26
N GLY A 137 5.78 -10.39 16.40
CA GLY A 137 5.70 -11.83 16.21
C GLY A 137 4.39 -12.30 15.56
N LEU A 138 3.73 -11.44 14.79
CA LEU A 138 2.46 -11.71 14.14
C LEU A 138 2.64 -12.27 12.72
N SER A 139 1.59 -12.89 12.19
CA SER A 139 1.57 -13.43 10.84
C SER A 139 1.83 -12.36 9.77
N LYS A 140 2.72 -12.67 8.84
CA LYS A 140 3.05 -11.85 7.66
C LYS A 140 2.39 -12.38 6.38
N HIS A 141 1.23 -12.99 6.48
CA HIS A 141 0.50 -13.44 5.29
C HIS A 141 0.20 -12.24 4.38
N PRO A 142 0.48 -12.30 3.05
CA PRO A 142 0.35 -11.15 2.15
C PRO A 142 -1.02 -10.48 2.17
N LEU A 143 -2.10 -11.25 2.32
CA LEU A 143 -3.45 -10.70 2.40
C LEU A 143 -3.70 -9.91 3.71
N VAL A 144 -3.13 -10.35 4.84
CA VAL A 144 -3.20 -9.61 6.11
C VAL A 144 -2.46 -8.28 5.99
N ILE A 145 -1.24 -8.31 5.43
CA ILE A 145 -0.43 -7.11 5.16
C ILE A 145 -1.19 -6.14 4.26
N TYR A 146 -1.73 -6.64 3.14
CA TYR A 146 -2.53 -5.85 2.20
C TYR A 146 -3.69 -5.14 2.90
N LYS A 147 -4.51 -5.88 3.63
CA LYS A 147 -5.67 -5.34 4.33
C LYS A 147 -5.29 -4.26 5.33
N LEU A 148 -4.27 -4.50 6.16
CA LEU A 148 -3.78 -3.52 7.13
C LEU A 148 -3.24 -2.26 6.43
N ALA A 149 -2.50 -2.41 5.33
CA ALA A 149 -1.96 -1.28 4.58
C ALA A 149 -3.08 -0.46 3.91
N VAL A 150 -4.11 -1.10 3.36
CA VAL A 150 -5.30 -0.42 2.83
C VAL A 150 -6.03 0.32 3.94
N LEU A 151 -6.27 -0.29 5.10
CA LEU A 151 -6.93 0.37 6.24
C LEU A 151 -6.14 1.59 6.72
N ALA A 152 -4.80 1.51 6.73
CA ALA A 152 -3.94 2.65 7.04
C ALA A 152 -4.11 3.80 6.03
N GLN A 153 -4.18 3.51 4.75
CA GLN A 153 -4.37 4.53 3.70
C GLN A 153 -5.80 5.08 3.64
N MET A 154 -6.81 4.25 3.93
CA MET A 154 -8.20 4.71 4.04
C MET A 154 -8.38 5.76 5.15
N LYS A 155 -7.67 5.64 6.28
CA LYS A 155 -7.67 6.64 7.37
C LYS A 155 -7.09 8.00 6.95
N LEU A 156 -6.29 8.04 5.90
CA LEU A 156 -5.71 9.26 5.32
C LEU A 156 -6.54 9.80 4.15
N GLU A 157 -7.72 9.22 3.89
CA GLU A 157 -8.59 9.58 2.76
C GLU A 157 -7.88 9.50 1.40
N MET A 158 -6.81 8.67 1.31
CA MET A 158 -6.08 8.50 0.07
C MET A 158 -6.98 7.96 -1.04
N THR A 159 -6.87 8.55 -2.22
CA THR A 159 -7.60 8.12 -3.42
C THR A 159 -6.89 6.94 -4.11
N GLY A 160 -7.52 6.35 -5.12
CA GLY A 160 -6.94 5.28 -5.93
C GLY A 160 -7.47 3.88 -5.61
N SER A 161 -6.94 2.89 -6.31
CA SER A 161 -7.42 1.51 -6.30
C SER A 161 -6.73 0.62 -5.26
N PHE A 162 -5.64 1.06 -4.61
CA PHE A 162 -4.75 0.26 -3.75
C PHE A 162 -4.02 -0.90 -4.47
N GLY A 163 -3.93 -0.85 -5.80
CA GLY A 163 -3.20 -1.85 -6.56
C GLY A 163 -1.69 -1.81 -6.32
N ASP A 164 -1.13 -0.64 -5.99
CA ASP A 164 0.25 -0.47 -5.55
C ASP A 164 0.50 -1.23 -4.24
N ILE A 165 -0.41 -1.12 -3.26
CA ILE A 165 -0.37 -1.88 -2.01
C ILE A 165 -0.44 -3.39 -2.28
N ALA A 166 -1.33 -3.82 -3.21
CA ALA A 166 -1.44 -5.23 -3.57
C ALA A 166 -0.14 -5.77 -4.14
N ALA A 167 0.46 -5.09 -5.13
CA ALA A 167 1.73 -5.51 -5.72
C ALA A 167 2.88 -5.51 -4.69
N SER A 168 2.97 -4.49 -3.83
CA SER A 168 3.99 -4.41 -2.78
C SER A 168 3.82 -5.49 -1.70
N SER A 169 2.58 -5.96 -1.46
CA SER A 169 2.29 -7.01 -0.46
C SER A 169 2.53 -8.42 -0.98
N PHE A 170 2.16 -8.70 -2.22
CA PHE A 170 2.19 -10.05 -2.81
C PHE A 170 3.47 -10.32 -3.60
N GLY A 171 4.08 -9.30 -4.20
CA GLY A 171 5.23 -9.46 -5.07
C GLY A 171 4.89 -10.11 -6.41
N GLY A 172 5.90 -10.28 -7.27
CA GLY A 172 5.74 -10.90 -8.59
C GLY A 172 4.79 -10.13 -9.51
N VAL A 173 4.04 -10.85 -10.34
CA VAL A 173 2.99 -10.27 -11.18
C VAL A 173 1.64 -10.74 -10.67
N ILE A 174 0.70 -9.82 -10.51
CA ILE A 174 -0.63 -10.09 -9.98
C ILE A 174 -1.73 -9.58 -10.91
N ALA A 175 -2.82 -10.35 -11.01
CA ALA A 175 -4.11 -9.85 -11.45
C ALA A 175 -4.87 -9.37 -10.21
N TYR A 176 -5.33 -8.13 -10.26
CA TYR A 176 -5.89 -7.43 -9.12
C TYR A 176 -7.22 -6.75 -9.48
N SER A 177 -8.25 -6.96 -8.66
CA SER A 177 -9.50 -6.19 -8.68
C SER A 177 -9.69 -5.49 -7.34
N SER A 178 -10.04 -4.20 -7.38
CA SER A 178 -10.09 -3.35 -6.19
C SER A 178 -11.29 -3.68 -5.30
N VAL A 179 -11.09 -3.52 -3.99
CA VAL A 179 -12.16 -3.59 -3.00
C VAL A 179 -13.23 -2.51 -3.24
N ASN A 180 -14.49 -2.81 -2.96
CA ASN A 180 -15.54 -1.80 -2.92
C ASN A 180 -15.29 -0.82 -1.76
N ARG A 181 -14.81 0.38 -2.08
CA ARG A 181 -14.41 1.40 -1.09
C ARG A 181 -15.56 1.88 -0.23
N THR A 182 -16.77 2.04 -0.81
CA THR A 182 -17.95 2.46 -0.04
C THR A 182 -18.31 1.43 1.01
N TRP A 183 -18.31 0.15 0.64
CA TRP A 183 -18.51 -0.94 1.59
C TRP A 183 -17.43 -0.94 2.68
N LEU A 184 -16.15 -0.81 2.30
CA LEU A 184 -15.03 -0.82 3.25
C LEU A 184 -15.13 0.36 4.24
N SER A 185 -15.43 1.56 3.77
CA SER A 185 -15.63 2.74 4.63
C SER A 185 -16.75 2.54 5.65
N GLN A 186 -17.88 1.94 5.22
CA GLN A 186 -18.98 1.61 6.13
C GLN A 186 -18.61 0.52 7.14
N ALA A 187 -17.84 -0.47 6.72
CA ALA A 187 -17.35 -1.53 7.59
C ALA A 187 -16.37 -1.00 8.64
N MET A 188 -15.45 -0.11 8.25
CA MET A 188 -14.49 0.55 9.16
C MET A 188 -15.16 1.37 10.28
N ALA A 189 -16.36 1.87 10.07
CA ALA A 189 -17.12 2.60 11.09
C ALA A 189 -17.76 1.68 12.15
N ARG A 190 -17.79 0.35 11.93
CA ARG A 190 -18.56 -0.59 12.74
C ARG A 190 -17.73 -1.76 13.30
N GLN A 191 -16.58 -2.03 12.72
CA GLN A 191 -15.77 -3.20 13.01
C GLN A 191 -14.37 -2.78 13.48
N SER A 192 -13.76 -3.60 14.33
CA SER A 192 -12.35 -3.49 14.71
C SER A 192 -11.43 -3.81 13.53
N ILE A 193 -10.15 -3.46 13.64
CA ILE A 193 -9.16 -3.80 12.61
C ILE A 193 -9.05 -5.32 12.45
N LYS A 194 -9.05 -6.05 13.56
CA LYS A 194 -9.00 -7.51 13.55
C LYS A 194 -10.18 -8.11 12.78
N GLU A 195 -11.42 -7.69 13.11
CA GLU A 195 -12.62 -8.16 12.41
C GLU A 195 -12.57 -7.86 10.92
N LEU A 196 -12.10 -6.68 10.53
CA LEU A 196 -11.92 -6.31 9.12
C LEU A 196 -10.87 -7.17 8.43
N VAL A 197 -9.76 -7.47 9.09
CA VAL A 197 -8.70 -8.34 8.54
C VAL A 197 -9.20 -9.77 8.36
N ASP A 198 -9.99 -10.27 9.30
CA ASP A 198 -10.53 -11.65 9.29
C ASP A 198 -11.72 -11.79 8.31
N SER A 199 -12.42 -10.69 7.96
CA SER A 199 -13.58 -10.71 7.08
C SER A 199 -13.20 -10.84 5.59
N GLU A 200 -14.11 -11.31 4.77
CA GLU A 200 -14.01 -11.25 3.31
C GLU A 200 -14.34 -9.83 2.81
N TRP A 201 -13.50 -9.31 1.90
CA TRP A 201 -13.67 -7.96 1.35
C TRP A 201 -14.40 -7.99 0.00
N LYS A 202 -15.48 -7.23 -0.09
CA LYS A 202 -16.34 -7.20 -1.26
C LYS A 202 -15.59 -6.71 -2.52
N ASN A 203 -15.67 -7.49 -3.59
CA ASN A 203 -15.03 -7.26 -4.90
C ASN A 203 -13.49 -7.38 -4.92
N LEU A 204 -12.85 -7.64 -3.78
CA LEU A 204 -11.39 -7.82 -3.75
C LEU A 204 -11.01 -9.16 -4.37
N GLU A 205 -10.18 -9.11 -5.41
CA GLU A 205 -9.51 -10.29 -5.96
C GLU A 205 -8.03 -10.00 -6.16
N ILE A 206 -7.18 -10.91 -5.70
CA ILE A 206 -5.72 -10.85 -5.90
C ILE A 206 -5.24 -12.24 -6.25
N ARG A 207 -4.72 -12.40 -7.48
CA ARG A 207 -4.20 -13.68 -7.97
C ARG A 207 -2.79 -13.51 -8.53
N ALA A 208 -1.87 -14.38 -8.16
CA ALA A 208 -0.56 -14.45 -8.78
C ALA A 208 -0.71 -14.85 -10.26
N VAL A 209 0.08 -14.21 -11.13
CA VAL A 209 0.14 -14.48 -12.56
C VAL A 209 1.57 -14.93 -12.89
N GLN A 210 1.72 -16.11 -13.47
CA GLN A 210 3.00 -16.56 -13.97
C GLN A 210 3.18 -16.07 -15.41
N LEU A 211 4.18 -15.23 -15.63
CA LEU A 211 4.57 -14.86 -16.99
C LEU A 211 5.34 -16.03 -17.64
N PRO A 212 5.13 -16.29 -18.93
CA PRO A 212 5.97 -17.24 -19.67
C PRO A 212 7.44 -16.84 -19.57
N MET A 213 8.34 -17.82 -19.42
CA MET A 213 9.79 -17.57 -19.31
C MET A 213 10.39 -16.85 -20.53
N SER A 214 9.70 -16.89 -21.67
CA SER A 214 10.10 -16.19 -22.90
C SER A 214 9.78 -14.68 -22.89
N ILE A 215 9.03 -14.19 -21.89
CA ILE A 215 8.68 -12.76 -21.78
C ILE A 215 9.67 -12.08 -20.82
N GLN A 216 10.30 -11.01 -21.30
CA GLN A 216 11.15 -10.13 -20.51
C GLN A 216 10.46 -8.75 -20.42
N LEU A 217 10.28 -8.26 -19.20
CA LEU A 217 9.76 -6.91 -18.97
C LEU A 217 10.93 -5.92 -19.01
N MET A 218 10.92 -5.04 -20.02
CA MET A 218 11.87 -3.94 -20.14
C MET A 218 11.20 -2.64 -19.69
N VAL A 219 11.79 -1.93 -18.74
CA VAL A 219 11.25 -0.68 -18.19
C VAL A 219 12.22 0.46 -18.44
N GLY A 220 11.73 1.53 -19.08
CA GLY A 220 12.48 2.77 -19.30
C GLY A 220 11.88 3.89 -18.45
N TRP A 221 12.74 4.66 -17.76
CA TRP A 221 12.31 5.85 -17.03
C TRP A 221 12.41 7.10 -17.90
N THR A 222 11.35 7.92 -17.90
CA THR A 222 11.27 9.14 -18.74
C THR A 222 11.90 10.38 -18.09
N GLY A 223 12.51 10.22 -16.90
CA GLY A 223 13.14 11.33 -16.17
C GLY A 223 12.19 12.15 -15.29
N ALA A 224 10.87 11.88 -15.34
CA ALA A 224 9.87 12.54 -14.51
C ALA A 224 8.80 11.53 -14.07
N SER A 225 8.32 11.66 -12.83
CA SER A 225 7.19 10.86 -12.33
C SER A 225 5.88 11.50 -12.77
N ALA A 226 4.94 10.68 -13.28
CA ALA A 226 3.58 11.13 -13.57
C ALA A 226 2.77 11.28 -12.27
N SER A 227 1.91 12.30 -12.22
CA SER A 227 0.93 12.44 -11.13
C SER A 227 -0.27 11.53 -11.41
N THR A 228 -0.43 10.48 -10.61
CA THR A 228 -1.55 9.54 -10.73
C THR A 228 -2.91 10.27 -10.64
N ASP A 229 -3.06 11.23 -9.73
CA ASP A 229 -4.31 11.97 -9.55
C ASP A 229 -4.69 12.78 -10.80
N GLN A 230 -3.72 13.45 -11.45
CA GLN A 230 -3.96 14.20 -12.69
C GLN A 230 -4.36 13.27 -13.83
N LEU A 231 -3.70 12.14 -13.97
CA LEU A 231 -3.97 11.17 -15.02
C LEU A 231 -5.34 10.51 -14.82
N VAL A 232 -5.69 10.10 -13.60
CA VAL A 232 -7.01 9.54 -13.27
C VAL A 232 -8.12 10.56 -13.54
N GLN A 233 -7.95 11.83 -13.13
CA GLN A 233 -8.93 12.87 -13.42
C GLN A 233 -9.10 13.12 -14.92
N HIS A 234 -8.01 13.11 -15.67
CA HIS A 234 -8.07 13.25 -17.12
C HIS A 234 -8.81 12.07 -17.78
N PHE A 235 -8.50 10.85 -17.36
CA PHE A 235 -9.20 9.64 -17.82
C PHE A 235 -10.70 9.66 -17.48
N LEU A 236 -11.09 10.04 -16.27
CA LEU A 236 -12.49 10.11 -15.86
C LEU A 236 -13.27 11.15 -16.68
N LYS A 237 -12.65 12.29 -17.05
CA LYS A 237 -13.25 13.26 -17.96
C LYS A 237 -13.50 12.65 -19.36
N ILE A 238 -12.52 11.94 -19.89
CA ILE A 238 -12.63 11.25 -21.19
C ILE A 238 -13.70 10.16 -21.11
N ALA A 239 -13.67 9.31 -20.07
CA ALA A 239 -14.61 8.22 -19.88
C ALA A 239 -16.05 8.72 -19.71
N SER A 240 -16.26 9.85 -19.01
CA SER A 240 -17.59 10.48 -18.89
C SER A 240 -18.11 10.99 -20.23
N PHE A 241 -17.22 11.53 -21.08
CA PHE A 241 -17.55 11.93 -22.43
C PHE A 241 -18.00 10.72 -23.28
N TYR A 242 -17.29 9.59 -23.20
CA TYR A 242 -17.65 8.37 -23.94
C TYR A 242 -18.89 7.65 -23.39
N LYS A 243 -19.14 7.67 -22.08
CA LYS A 243 -20.39 7.12 -21.48
C LYS A 243 -21.64 7.82 -22.01
N ASN A 244 -21.52 9.10 -22.38
CA ASN A 244 -22.65 9.86 -22.98
C ASN A 244 -22.86 9.54 -24.48
N PHE A 245 -21.93 8.89 -25.16
CA PHE A 245 -22.00 8.60 -26.60
C PHE A 245 -22.16 7.11 -26.95
N HIS A 246 -21.89 6.18 -26.03
CA HIS A 246 -22.00 4.75 -26.31
C HIS A 246 -22.86 4.02 -25.27
N ARG A 247 -23.87 3.27 -25.78
CA ARG A 247 -24.57 2.26 -24.99
C ARG A 247 -23.57 1.22 -24.49
N PRO A 248 -23.79 0.63 -23.28
CA PRO A 248 -22.86 -0.33 -22.74
C PRO A 248 -22.71 -1.53 -23.69
N TRP A 249 -21.47 -1.89 -24.00
CA TRP A 249 -21.12 -3.16 -24.62
C TRP A 249 -21.49 -4.26 -23.62
N ALA A 250 -22.66 -4.89 -23.84
CA ALA A 250 -23.01 -6.13 -23.16
C ALA A 250 -22.10 -7.24 -23.69
N TRP A 251 -21.14 -7.66 -22.91
CA TRP A 251 -20.47 -8.94 -23.11
C TRP A 251 -21.51 -10.04 -22.86
N SER A 252 -22.15 -10.51 -23.92
CA SER A 252 -22.97 -11.71 -23.84
C SER A 252 -22.03 -12.91 -23.70
N SER A 253 -22.00 -13.51 -22.52
CA SER A 253 -21.49 -14.85 -22.32
C SER A 253 -22.34 -15.84 -23.09
N ARG A 254 -22.10 -16.02 -24.37
CA ARG A 254 -22.54 -17.20 -25.09
C ARG A 254 -21.35 -18.11 -25.27
N HIS A 255 -21.33 -19.18 -24.48
CA HIS A 255 -20.54 -20.36 -24.80
C HIS A 255 -21.14 -21.03 -26.03
N PRO A 256 -20.38 -21.40 -27.05
CA PRO A 256 -20.78 -22.46 -27.95
C PRO A 256 -20.45 -23.82 -27.34
N CYS A 257 -21.33 -24.75 -27.54
CA CYS A 257 -21.22 -26.17 -27.18
C CYS A 257 -19.94 -26.84 -27.68
#